data_0ce949cff97ceb83cc8c34b4ba413ff1
#
_entry.id   0ce949cff97ceb83cc8c34b4ba413ff1
#
_cell.length_a   1.000
_cell.length_b   1.000
_cell.length_c   1.000
_cell.angle_alpha   90.00
_cell.angle_beta   90.00
_cell.angle_gamma   90.00
#
_symmetry.space_group_name_H-M   'P 1'
#
loop_
_entity.id
_entity.type
_entity.pdbx_description
1 polymer ?
#
loop_
_entity_poly.entity_id
_entity_poly.type
_entity_poly.pdbx_seq_one_letter_code
_entity_poly.pdbx_strand_id
1 'polypeptide(L)'
;NVGDTVLAVGNPLGELTFSMSQGIVSCCDRAINVDGTPFNMIQVDASINPGNSGGPLLNLYGEVVGIVSAKYSSYSNTSVEGLGFAIPINDVQTIITDIMENGQVTDKPYLAITAGTMTSQMAAQYQINVSEGVFVYSVEKGGAGDKAGLKLGDVITKLNDTAITSMEDLSAAKKNYK
;
A
#
# COMPACT_ATOMS: atom_id res chain seq x y z
N ASN A 1 23.29 5.36 -1.27
CA ASN A 1 23.77 4.93 -2.59
C ASN A 1 23.76 3.40 -2.68
N VAL A 2 23.81 2.84 -3.90
CA VAL A 2 24.04 1.40 -4.07
C VAL A 2 25.38 1.01 -3.46
N GLY A 3 25.39 -0.08 -2.70
CA GLY A 3 26.54 -0.57 -1.92
C GLY A 3 26.63 -0.03 -0.50
N ASP A 4 25.82 0.97 -0.12
CA ASP A 4 25.81 1.46 1.25
C ASP A 4 25.22 0.38 2.19
N THR A 5 25.86 0.22 3.36
CA THR A 5 25.39 -0.72 4.39
C THR A 5 24.11 -0.19 5.04
N VAL A 6 23.15 -1.08 5.22
CA VAL A 6 21.87 -0.79 5.87
C VAL A 6 21.51 -1.84 6.90
N LEU A 7 20.70 -1.44 7.87
CA LEU A 7 20.22 -2.23 9.00
C LEU A 7 18.70 -2.21 8.99
N ALA A 8 18.06 -3.37 8.89
CA ALA A 8 16.61 -3.50 9.04
C ALA A 8 16.31 -3.96 10.47
N VAL A 9 15.46 -3.21 11.17
CA VAL A 9 15.05 -3.51 12.55
C VAL A 9 13.59 -3.91 12.59
N GLY A 10 13.27 -4.95 13.36
CA GLY A 10 11.92 -5.44 13.44
C GLY A 10 11.67 -6.41 14.59
N ASN A 11 10.51 -7.03 14.56
CA ASN A 11 10.10 -8.09 15.48
C ASN A 11 9.66 -9.33 14.69
N PRO A 12 10.62 -10.08 14.10
CA PRO A 12 10.31 -11.26 13.29
C PRO A 12 9.45 -12.25 14.08
N LEU A 13 8.41 -12.76 13.41
CA LEU A 13 7.44 -13.74 13.95
C LEU A 13 6.62 -13.24 15.15
N GLY A 14 6.77 -11.96 15.55
CA GLY A 14 6.11 -11.42 16.74
C GLY A 14 6.73 -11.86 18.08
N GLU A 15 7.74 -12.72 18.05
CA GLU A 15 8.38 -13.32 19.23
C GLU A 15 9.83 -12.86 19.43
N LEU A 16 10.50 -12.43 18.34
CA LEU A 16 11.92 -12.05 18.37
C LEU A 16 12.05 -10.51 18.39
N THR A 17 11.61 -9.91 19.50
CA THR A 17 11.69 -8.45 19.70
C THR A 17 13.12 -7.94 19.56
N PHE A 18 13.28 -6.74 18.95
CA PHE A 18 14.56 -6.06 18.74
C PHE A 18 15.55 -6.83 17.85
N SER A 19 15.05 -7.61 16.90
CA SER A 19 15.89 -8.25 15.89
C SER A 19 16.36 -7.25 14.85
N MET A 20 17.62 -7.40 14.43
CA MET A 20 18.24 -6.58 13.39
C MET A 20 18.92 -7.47 12.37
N SER A 21 18.70 -7.18 11.09
CA SER A 21 19.45 -7.77 9.99
C SER A 21 20.26 -6.71 9.26
N GLN A 22 21.42 -7.09 8.74
CA GLN A 22 22.32 -6.22 8.00
C GLN A 22 22.41 -6.67 6.55
N GLY A 23 22.56 -5.72 5.65
CA GLY A 23 22.83 -5.91 4.24
C GLY A 23 23.31 -4.63 3.59
N ILE A 24 23.24 -4.58 2.26
CA ILE A 24 23.57 -3.40 1.46
C ILE A 24 22.38 -2.97 0.60
N VAL A 25 22.41 -1.72 0.17
CA VAL A 25 21.49 -1.22 -0.87
C VAL A 25 21.89 -1.84 -2.21
N SER A 26 21.01 -2.66 -2.78
CA SER A 26 21.21 -3.29 -4.10
C SER A 26 20.71 -2.40 -5.25
N CYS A 27 19.71 -1.56 -4.99
CA CYS A 27 19.17 -0.57 -5.94
C CYS A 27 18.44 0.54 -5.14
N CYS A 28 18.65 1.82 -5.51
CA CYS A 28 18.00 2.94 -4.82
C CYS A 28 16.59 3.25 -5.35
N ASP A 29 16.30 2.86 -6.60
CA ASP A 29 15.10 3.27 -7.32
C ASP A 29 14.58 2.11 -8.20
N ARG A 30 14.09 1.07 -7.52
CA ARG A 30 13.53 -0.09 -8.17
C ARG A 30 12.05 0.10 -8.40
N ALA A 31 11.63 0.27 -9.65
CA ALA A 31 10.21 0.30 -9.99
C ALA A 31 9.58 -1.08 -9.73
N ILE A 32 8.61 -1.11 -8.83
CA ILE A 32 7.86 -2.29 -8.43
C ILE A 32 6.38 -2.01 -8.63
N ASN A 33 5.67 -2.94 -9.25
CA ASN A 33 4.24 -2.83 -9.42
C ASN A 33 3.52 -3.52 -8.24
N VAL A 34 2.76 -2.75 -7.47
CA VAL A 34 1.92 -3.26 -6.38
C VAL A 34 0.48 -3.00 -6.76
N ASP A 35 -0.27 -4.05 -7.05
CA ASP A 35 -1.69 -3.98 -7.41
C ASP A 35 -1.98 -2.95 -8.54
N GLY A 36 -1.17 -2.97 -9.61
CA GLY A 36 -1.32 -2.07 -10.76
C GLY A 36 -0.68 -0.68 -10.59
N THR A 37 -0.18 -0.34 -9.40
CA THR A 37 0.46 0.95 -9.15
C THR A 37 1.98 0.78 -9.07
N PRO A 38 2.76 1.48 -9.90
CA PRO A 38 4.21 1.46 -9.80
C PRO A 38 4.66 2.28 -8.58
N PHE A 39 5.55 1.68 -7.78
CA PHE A 39 6.26 2.34 -6.69
C PHE A 39 7.76 2.19 -6.90
N ASN A 40 8.49 3.25 -6.63
CA ASN A 40 9.94 3.18 -6.57
C ASN A 40 10.38 2.79 -5.16
N MET A 41 11.14 1.71 -5.03
CA MET A 41 11.59 1.18 -3.74
C MET A 41 13.09 1.05 -3.66
N ILE A 42 13.64 1.15 -2.45
CA ILE A 42 15.00 0.76 -2.15
C ILE A 42 15.03 -0.76 -2.10
N GLN A 43 15.85 -1.39 -2.96
CA GLN A 43 16.12 -2.83 -2.90
C GLN A 43 17.35 -3.06 -2.01
N VAL A 44 17.27 -4.06 -1.13
CA VAL A 44 18.35 -4.47 -0.23
C VAL A 44 18.52 -5.98 -0.23
N ASP A 45 19.70 -6.47 0.14
CA ASP A 45 19.97 -7.89 0.35
C ASP A 45 19.90 -8.31 1.82
N ALA A 46 19.61 -7.36 2.73
CA ALA A 46 19.30 -7.67 4.13
C ALA A 46 18.15 -8.67 4.22
N SER A 47 18.24 -9.60 5.17
CA SER A 47 17.17 -10.59 5.41
C SER A 47 15.91 -9.89 5.92
N ILE A 48 14.90 -9.79 5.05
CA ILE A 48 13.57 -9.26 5.38
C ILE A 48 12.61 -10.43 5.53
N ASN A 49 11.99 -10.51 6.71
CA ASN A 49 11.04 -11.56 7.08
C ASN A 49 9.74 -10.93 7.63
N PRO A 50 8.63 -11.70 7.68
CA PRO A 50 7.44 -11.25 8.38
C PRO A 50 7.76 -10.78 9.80
N GLY A 51 7.34 -9.56 10.16
CA GLY A 51 7.67 -8.88 11.40
C GLY A 51 8.72 -7.77 11.27
N ASN A 52 9.48 -7.71 10.18
CA ASN A 52 10.30 -6.53 9.85
C ASN A 52 9.47 -5.47 9.09
N SER A 53 8.34 -5.85 8.50
CA SER A 53 7.46 -4.96 7.75
C SER A 53 6.94 -3.83 8.64
N GLY A 54 7.04 -2.58 8.17
CA GLY A 54 6.74 -1.37 8.94
C GLY A 54 7.88 -0.91 9.84
N GLY A 55 8.93 -1.72 10.01
CA GLY A 55 10.13 -1.33 10.75
C GLY A 55 11.05 -0.41 9.94
N PRO A 56 11.99 0.29 10.60
CA PRO A 56 12.92 1.18 9.95
C PRO A 56 14.02 0.41 9.20
N LEU A 57 14.39 0.94 8.05
CA LEU A 57 15.67 0.68 7.40
C LEU A 57 16.62 1.81 7.78
N LEU A 58 17.72 1.50 8.45
CA LEU A 58 18.66 2.48 8.96
C LEU A 58 19.98 2.45 8.17
N ASN A 59 20.66 3.59 8.10
CA ASN A 59 22.08 3.62 7.71
C ASN A 59 22.99 3.39 8.95
N LEU A 60 24.30 3.38 8.76
CA LEU A 60 25.26 3.20 9.84
C LEU A 60 25.35 4.37 10.84
N TYR A 61 24.73 5.51 10.52
CA TYR A 61 24.64 6.66 11.42
C TYR A 61 23.35 6.63 12.28
N GLY A 62 22.50 5.59 12.11
CA GLY A 62 21.22 5.47 12.80
C GLY A 62 20.10 6.32 12.20
N GLU A 63 20.30 6.88 11.02
CA GLU A 63 19.27 7.64 10.32
C GLU A 63 18.34 6.69 9.57
N VAL A 64 17.02 6.96 9.62
CA VAL A 64 16.01 6.21 8.86
C VAL A 64 16.11 6.60 7.39
N VAL A 65 16.48 5.65 6.54
CA VAL A 65 16.55 5.83 5.08
C VAL A 65 15.33 5.26 4.35
N GLY A 66 14.55 4.40 5.02
CA GLY A 66 13.33 3.83 4.46
C GLY A 66 12.50 3.09 5.49
N ILE A 67 11.30 2.67 5.06
CA ILE A 67 10.39 1.82 5.82
C ILE A 67 10.35 0.46 5.15
N VAL A 68 10.71 -0.60 5.87
CA VAL A 68 10.75 -1.97 5.34
C VAL A 68 9.35 -2.42 4.94
N SER A 69 9.23 -3.01 3.76
CA SER A 69 8.00 -3.60 3.25
C SER A 69 8.21 -5.08 2.92
N ALA A 70 7.64 -5.98 3.71
CA ALA A 70 7.74 -7.43 3.49
C ALA A 70 6.77 -7.95 2.40
N LYS A 71 5.94 -7.09 1.82
CA LYS A 71 4.90 -7.50 0.87
C LYS A 71 5.45 -8.08 -0.44
N TYR A 72 6.73 -7.88 -0.72
CA TYR A 72 7.35 -8.30 -1.98
C TYR A 72 8.22 -9.57 -1.89
N SER A 73 8.39 -10.15 -0.74
CA SER A 73 9.16 -11.41 -0.57
C SER A 73 8.43 -12.66 -1.09
N SER A 74 7.21 -12.53 -1.59
CA SER A 74 6.36 -13.64 -2.07
C SER A 74 5.93 -13.44 -3.52
N TYR A 75 6.88 -13.32 -4.44
CA TYR A 75 6.57 -13.46 -5.85
C TYR A 75 6.62 -14.95 -6.21
N SER A 76 5.41 -15.56 -6.37
CA SER A 76 5.20 -17.00 -6.67
C SER A 76 5.88 -17.95 -5.66
N ASN A 77 5.19 -18.89 -5.13
CA ASN A 77 5.56 -20.09 -4.32
C ASN A 77 7.06 -20.47 -4.15
N THR A 78 7.98 -19.55 -4.40
CA THR A 78 9.42 -19.68 -4.27
C THR A 78 9.88 -18.62 -3.29
N SER A 79 10.43 -19.01 -2.14
CA SER A 79 11.12 -18.08 -1.26
C SER A 79 12.37 -17.57 -1.98
N VAL A 80 12.38 -16.30 -2.37
CA VAL A 80 13.56 -15.66 -2.92
C VAL A 80 14.26 -14.95 -1.79
N GLU A 81 15.43 -15.43 -1.40
CA GLU A 81 16.28 -14.79 -0.40
C GLU A 81 17.11 -13.65 -1.04
N GLY A 82 17.45 -12.63 -0.25
CA GLY A 82 18.28 -11.52 -0.71
C GLY A 82 17.53 -10.48 -1.57
N LEU A 83 16.19 -10.50 -1.59
CA LEU A 83 15.36 -9.48 -2.23
C LEU A 83 14.44 -8.83 -1.20
N GLY A 84 14.99 -7.92 -0.42
CA GLY A 84 14.24 -7.05 0.48
C GLY A 84 13.91 -5.72 -0.19
N PHE A 85 12.81 -5.10 0.23
CA PHE A 85 12.38 -3.80 -0.28
C PHE A 85 11.97 -2.87 0.86
N ALA A 86 12.28 -1.59 0.69
CA ALA A 86 11.87 -0.53 1.60
C ALA A 86 11.35 0.68 0.82
N ILE A 87 10.34 1.33 1.35
CA ILE A 87 9.81 2.59 0.84
C ILE A 87 10.80 3.69 1.22
N PRO A 88 11.32 4.50 0.28
CA PRO A 88 12.24 5.59 0.60
C PRO A 88 11.60 6.58 1.58
N ILE A 89 12.35 6.98 2.62
CA ILE A 89 11.82 7.89 3.64
C ILE A 89 11.40 9.24 3.06
N ASN A 90 12.11 9.73 2.04
CA ASN A 90 11.82 11.01 1.40
C ASN A 90 10.44 11.03 0.71
N ASP A 91 9.97 9.87 0.23
CA ASP A 91 8.69 9.77 -0.49
C ASP A 91 7.49 9.79 0.46
N VAL A 92 7.71 9.51 1.74
CA VAL A 92 6.66 9.41 2.76
C VAL A 92 6.78 10.43 3.89
N GLN A 93 7.78 11.29 3.85
CA GLN A 93 8.05 12.26 4.92
C GLN A 93 6.85 13.18 5.19
N THR A 94 6.20 13.68 4.14
CA THR A 94 4.99 14.52 4.26
C THR A 94 3.82 13.74 4.86
N ILE A 95 3.67 12.47 4.46
CA ILE A 95 2.63 11.57 4.99
C ILE A 95 2.87 11.31 6.49
N ILE A 96 4.12 11.05 6.88
CA ILE A 96 4.50 10.84 8.29
C ILE A 96 4.18 12.08 9.12
N THR A 97 4.59 13.26 8.64
CA THR A 97 4.31 14.54 9.32
C THR A 97 2.81 14.75 9.50
N ASP A 98 2.03 14.52 8.44
CA ASP A 98 0.57 14.68 8.48
C ASP A 98 -0.09 13.72 9.49
N ILE A 99 0.34 12.46 9.51
CA ILE A 99 -0.15 11.49 10.51
C ILE A 99 0.24 11.91 11.95
N MET A 100 1.47 12.41 12.15
CA MET A 100 1.91 12.86 13.48
C MET A 100 1.15 14.08 13.98
N GLU A 101 0.83 15.02 13.10
CA GLU A 101 0.14 16.27 13.45
C GLU A 101 -1.38 16.12 13.54
N ASN A 102 -1.98 15.33 12.63
CA ASN A 102 -3.43 15.25 12.44
C ASN A 102 -4.02 13.86 12.78
N GLY A 103 -3.17 12.88 13.10
CA GLY A 103 -3.61 11.51 13.38
C GLY A 103 -4.05 10.72 12.14
N GLN A 104 -4.05 11.34 10.97
CA GLN A 104 -4.48 10.75 9.70
C GLN A 104 -3.83 11.48 8.52
N VAL A 105 -3.87 10.88 7.32
CA VAL A 105 -3.45 11.55 6.08
C VAL A 105 -4.57 12.46 5.59
N THR A 106 -4.37 13.77 5.65
CA THR A 106 -5.41 14.77 5.36
C THR A 106 -5.57 15.06 3.86
N ASP A 107 -4.50 14.91 3.08
CA ASP A 107 -4.49 15.24 1.64
C ASP A 107 -4.85 14.04 0.72
N LYS A 108 -5.24 12.88 1.28
CA LYS A 108 -5.70 11.75 0.48
C LYS A 108 -7.23 11.69 0.48
N PRO A 109 -7.86 11.74 -0.71
CA PRO A 109 -9.30 11.55 -0.80
C PRO A 109 -9.67 10.13 -0.33
N TYR A 110 -10.41 10.05 0.77
CA TYR A 110 -10.82 8.81 1.40
C TYR A 110 -12.34 8.67 1.35
N LEU A 111 -12.84 7.67 0.65
CA LEU A 111 -14.29 7.43 0.51
C LEU A 111 -14.88 6.75 1.75
N ALA A 112 -14.06 6.21 2.63
CA ALA A 112 -14.51 5.46 3.82
C ALA A 112 -15.44 4.28 3.45
N ILE A 113 -15.02 3.50 2.45
CA ILE A 113 -15.72 2.29 2.00
C ILE A 113 -14.73 1.12 1.87
N THR A 114 -15.25 -0.08 2.07
CA THR A 114 -14.59 -1.31 1.60
C THR A 114 -15.22 -1.69 0.26
N ALA A 115 -14.41 -1.86 -0.76
CA ALA A 115 -14.91 -2.08 -2.11
C ALA A 115 -13.95 -2.97 -2.90
N GLY A 116 -14.40 -3.51 -4.03
CA GLY A 116 -13.59 -4.31 -4.94
C GLY A 116 -14.11 -4.21 -6.37
N THR A 117 -13.25 -4.56 -7.34
CA THR A 117 -13.64 -4.60 -8.74
C THR A 117 -14.81 -5.57 -8.95
N MET A 118 -15.86 -5.10 -9.61
CA MET A 118 -17.02 -5.91 -9.97
C MET A 118 -16.63 -6.98 -11.00
N THR A 119 -17.14 -8.17 -10.83
CA THR A 119 -16.96 -9.27 -11.79
C THR A 119 -18.31 -9.75 -12.32
N SER A 120 -18.31 -10.34 -13.51
CA SER A 120 -19.53 -10.91 -14.11
C SER A 120 -20.15 -11.99 -13.22
N GLN A 121 -19.33 -12.73 -12.48
CA GLN A 121 -19.79 -13.73 -11.52
C GLN A 121 -20.53 -13.09 -10.34
N MET A 122 -20.01 -11.98 -9.81
CA MET A 122 -20.68 -11.21 -8.75
C MET A 122 -21.99 -10.61 -9.26
N ALA A 123 -21.99 -10.04 -10.47
CA ALA A 123 -23.21 -9.51 -11.09
C ALA A 123 -24.31 -10.56 -11.12
N ALA A 124 -24.00 -11.77 -11.57
CA ALA A 124 -24.94 -12.89 -11.60
C ALA A 124 -25.37 -13.33 -10.19
N GLN A 125 -24.44 -13.42 -9.25
CA GLN A 125 -24.69 -13.86 -7.86
C GLN A 125 -25.60 -12.90 -7.11
N TYR A 126 -25.37 -11.60 -7.26
CA TYR A 126 -26.14 -10.55 -6.56
C TYR A 126 -27.30 -10.00 -7.38
N GLN A 127 -27.56 -10.57 -8.58
CA GLN A 127 -28.64 -10.15 -9.51
C GLN A 127 -28.55 -8.65 -9.87
N ILE A 128 -27.34 -8.16 -10.09
CA ILE A 128 -27.04 -6.77 -10.42
C ILE A 128 -26.87 -6.66 -11.94
N ASN A 129 -27.59 -5.73 -12.57
CA ASN A 129 -27.55 -5.50 -14.02
C ASN A 129 -26.33 -4.70 -14.51
N VAL A 130 -25.26 -4.67 -13.71
CA VAL A 130 -24.00 -3.98 -14.02
C VAL A 130 -22.88 -4.97 -13.82
N SER A 131 -22.06 -5.19 -14.87
CA SER A 131 -20.98 -6.18 -14.88
C SER A 131 -19.58 -5.57 -14.67
N GLU A 132 -19.49 -4.25 -14.71
CA GLU A 132 -18.23 -3.49 -14.57
C GLU A 132 -18.39 -2.36 -13.55
N GLY A 133 -17.30 -2.01 -12.85
CA GLY A 133 -17.31 -0.98 -11.84
C GLY A 133 -16.67 -1.44 -10.52
N VAL A 134 -16.97 -0.72 -9.46
CA VAL A 134 -16.48 -1.02 -8.12
C VAL A 134 -17.65 -1.31 -7.18
N PHE A 135 -17.73 -2.56 -6.74
CA PHE A 135 -18.77 -3.04 -5.82
C PHE A 135 -18.44 -2.62 -4.37
N VAL A 136 -19.42 -2.06 -3.67
CA VAL A 136 -19.28 -1.61 -2.28
C VAL A 136 -19.68 -2.73 -1.32
N TYR A 137 -18.70 -3.23 -0.54
CA TYR A 137 -18.91 -4.26 0.48
C TYR A 137 -19.34 -3.68 1.83
N SER A 138 -18.84 -2.49 2.19
CA SER A 138 -19.22 -1.80 3.41
C SER A 138 -18.96 -0.29 3.30
N VAL A 139 -19.65 0.48 4.11
CA VAL A 139 -19.51 1.94 4.21
C VAL A 139 -19.33 2.30 5.68
N GLU A 140 -18.30 3.09 5.98
CA GLU A 140 -18.04 3.58 7.34
C GLU A 140 -19.02 4.69 7.69
N LYS A 141 -19.71 4.54 8.82
CA LYS A 141 -20.68 5.54 9.30
C LYS A 141 -20.00 6.89 9.56
N GLY A 142 -20.56 7.94 8.97
CA GLY A 142 -20.04 9.31 9.08
C GLY A 142 -18.91 9.62 8.10
N GLY A 143 -18.41 8.64 7.34
CA GLY A 143 -17.40 8.82 6.27
C GLY A 143 -17.96 9.53 5.04
N ALA A 144 -17.09 9.80 4.07
CA ALA A 144 -17.48 10.46 2.82
C ALA A 144 -18.50 9.66 2.01
N GLY A 145 -18.33 8.33 1.92
CA GLY A 145 -19.28 7.44 1.26
C GLY A 145 -20.65 7.45 1.89
N ASP A 146 -20.73 7.41 3.23
CA ASP A 146 -21.99 7.48 3.97
C ASP A 146 -22.70 8.82 3.76
N LYS A 147 -21.96 9.92 3.83
CA LYS A 147 -22.47 11.27 3.53
C LYS A 147 -22.95 11.43 2.10
N ALA A 148 -22.32 10.73 1.14
CA ALA A 148 -22.75 10.67 -0.24
C ALA A 148 -23.93 9.72 -0.49
N GLY A 149 -24.35 8.96 0.54
CA GLY A 149 -25.47 8.04 0.47
C GLY A 149 -25.15 6.66 -0.09
N LEU A 150 -23.87 6.30 -0.21
CA LEU A 150 -23.44 4.96 -0.63
C LEU A 150 -23.87 3.91 0.39
N LYS A 151 -24.20 2.73 -0.11
CA LYS A 151 -24.64 1.58 0.70
C LYS A 151 -23.97 0.30 0.23
N LEU A 152 -23.98 -0.70 1.11
CA LEU A 152 -23.64 -2.07 0.74
C LEU A 152 -24.45 -2.51 -0.48
N GLY A 153 -23.79 -3.05 -1.49
CA GLY A 153 -24.40 -3.54 -2.72
C GLY A 153 -24.44 -2.52 -3.87
N ASP A 154 -24.07 -1.26 -3.62
CA ASP A 154 -23.94 -0.28 -4.70
C ASP A 154 -22.74 -0.63 -5.60
N VAL A 155 -22.84 -0.23 -6.88
CA VAL A 155 -21.73 -0.32 -7.83
C VAL A 155 -21.37 1.08 -8.31
N ILE A 156 -20.13 1.51 -8.04
CA ILE A 156 -19.61 2.78 -8.52
C ILE A 156 -19.17 2.57 -9.97
N THR A 157 -19.85 3.21 -10.90
CA THR A 157 -19.58 3.15 -12.36
C THR A 157 -19.02 4.43 -12.91
N LYS A 158 -19.08 5.52 -12.14
CA LYS A 158 -18.54 6.83 -12.48
C LYS A 158 -18.07 7.61 -11.25
N LEU A 159 -17.03 8.39 -11.42
CA LEU A 159 -16.65 9.47 -10.52
C LEU A 159 -16.63 10.77 -11.33
N ASN A 160 -17.65 11.62 -11.12
CA ASN A 160 -17.97 12.74 -12.02
C ASN A 160 -18.08 12.26 -13.48
N ASP A 161 -17.26 12.79 -14.40
CA ASP A 161 -17.27 12.43 -15.82
C ASP A 161 -16.36 11.24 -16.17
N THR A 162 -15.57 10.74 -15.19
CA THR A 162 -14.65 9.61 -15.39
C THR A 162 -15.39 8.29 -15.20
N ALA A 163 -15.39 7.43 -16.22
CA ALA A 163 -15.90 6.07 -16.12
C ALA A 163 -15.00 5.26 -15.19
N ILE A 164 -15.62 4.44 -14.34
CA ILE A 164 -14.94 3.57 -13.37
C ILE A 164 -15.34 2.13 -13.69
N THR A 165 -14.39 1.33 -14.14
CA THR A 165 -14.59 -0.09 -14.46
C THR A 165 -13.89 -1.02 -13.48
N SER A 166 -12.91 -0.47 -12.72
CA SER A 166 -12.06 -1.23 -11.79
C SER A 166 -11.68 -0.41 -10.56
N MET A 167 -11.09 -1.07 -9.56
CA MET A 167 -10.48 -0.41 -8.39
C MET A 167 -9.30 0.49 -8.79
N GLU A 168 -8.56 0.12 -9.83
CA GLU A 168 -7.46 0.90 -10.40
C GLU A 168 -7.98 2.23 -10.94
N ASP A 169 -9.07 2.21 -11.72
CA ASP A 169 -9.69 3.41 -12.25
C ASP A 169 -10.16 4.33 -11.13
N LEU A 170 -10.84 3.77 -10.11
CA LEU A 170 -11.30 4.54 -8.96
C LEU A 170 -10.13 5.17 -8.20
N SER A 171 -9.05 4.42 -8.01
CA SER A 171 -7.85 4.90 -7.33
C SER A 171 -7.15 6.02 -8.11
N ALA A 172 -7.05 5.87 -9.43
CA ALA A 172 -6.48 6.89 -10.31
C ALA A 172 -7.35 8.16 -10.34
N ALA A 173 -8.67 8.00 -10.51
CA ALA A 173 -9.60 9.13 -10.56
C ALA A 173 -9.62 9.92 -9.25
N LYS A 174 -9.57 9.25 -8.09
CA LYS A 174 -9.55 9.90 -6.77
C LYS A 174 -8.36 10.83 -6.57
N LYS A 175 -7.19 10.55 -7.17
CA LYS A 175 -5.98 11.38 -7.03
C LYS A 175 -6.19 12.84 -7.44
N ASN A 176 -7.22 13.12 -8.24
CA ASN A 176 -7.56 14.46 -8.72
C ASN A 176 -8.45 15.26 -7.73
N TYR A 177 -8.80 14.66 -6.61
CA TYR A 177 -9.68 15.26 -5.59
C TYR A 177 -8.95 15.37 -4.24
N LYS A 178 -9.47 16.21 -3.35
CA LYS A 178 -8.99 16.39 -1.97
C LYS A 178 -10.04 15.94 -0.97
#